data_02a374bf2f005a7f458ead01d0d36f2c
#
_entry.id   02a374bf2f005a7f458ead01d0d36f2c
#
_cell.length_a   1.000
_cell.length_b   1.000
_cell.length_c   1.000
_cell.angle_alpha   90.00
_cell.angle_beta   90.00
_cell.angle_gamma   90.00
#
_symmetry.space_group_name_H-M   'P 1'
#
loop_
_entity.id
_entity.type
_entity.pdbx_description
1 polymer ?
#
loop_
_entity_poly.entity_id
_entity_poly.type
_entity_poly.pdbx_seq_one_letter_code
_entity_poly.pdbx_strand_id
1 'polypeptide(L)'
;MRTPLPCLCLVALLGFGTGCSRDPDADWRVPQEALLLEACPPAVALTNGVTRPFADLGSNAVLVAVNGRVLTKGTFETLMALYLKGILDQKKTNPLVADKMLEEHRRAYPRIFVGQRLLVDEAFRSGLVTTNEVLEAVSARIRAAAKQKKLPVARLLGGYANGAHYFLYEQCVAYIIDKVIHEKIPPKTTVDEAFVEAVKKQVQVENAASRATNAVARAALEKACTQFRSGRQTWSAVAADLEARDLGEGGDWGTFTADDFDNAAHAAKIFALKEGELSEILEDDDGYRVVRVDKILPEEKDADGNELNPERRQLSHLHVDKRPLLIEDSDVILTHDLKRQMQLQAVNEFVTKLSTNGQNKVVHPNGVVGL
;
A
#
# COMPACT_ATOMS: atom_id res chain seq x y z
N MET A 1 7.29 -0.15 13.04
CA MET A 1 6.02 -0.53 12.37
C MET A 1 5.53 0.67 11.56
N ARG A 2 5.70 0.61 10.25
CA ARG A 2 5.38 1.71 9.34
C ARG A 2 3.95 1.55 8.87
N THR A 3 3.06 2.48 9.24
CA THR A 3 1.75 2.61 8.61
C THR A 3 1.93 3.24 7.24
N PRO A 4 1.51 2.60 6.15
CA PRO A 4 1.47 3.25 4.85
C PRO A 4 0.33 4.28 4.83
N LEU A 5 0.66 5.55 4.63
CA LEU A 5 -0.31 6.53 4.16
C LEU A 5 -0.70 6.15 2.73
N PRO A 6 -1.97 6.29 2.34
CA PRO A 6 -2.39 6.03 0.97
C PRO A 6 -1.58 6.90 0.01
N CYS A 7 -0.94 6.23 -0.97
CA CYS A 7 -0.23 6.87 -2.06
C CYS A 7 -1.16 7.83 -2.80
N LEU A 8 -0.90 9.12 -2.69
CA LEU A 8 -1.34 10.11 -3.66
C LEU A 8 -0.54 9.87 -4.94
N CYS A 9 -1.10 9.11 -5.88
CA CYS A 9 -0.54 9.01 -7.22
C CYS A 9 -0.68 10.36 -7.92
N LEU A 10 0.40 11.14 -7.90
CA LEU A 10 0.59 12.31 -8.74
C LEU A 10 0.97 11.80 -10.15
N VAL A 11 0.03 11.85 -11.08
CA VAL A 11 0.32 11.57 -12.49
C VAL A 11 0.62 12.88 -13.21
N ALA A 12 1.90 13.04 -13.61
CA ALA A 12 2.34 14.11 -14.49
C ALA A 12 1.98 13.79 -15.95
N LEU A 13 1.54 14.82 -16.68
CA LEU A 13 1.11 14.73 -18.07
C LEU A 13 1.78 15.72 -18.98
N LEU A 14 2.25 15.25 -20.10
CA LEU A 14 2.45 16.01 -21.34
C LEU A 14 2.04 15.14 -22.53
N GLY A 15 1.32 15.71 -23.49
CA GLY A 15 1.05 15.09 -24.78
C GLY A 15 -0.05 15.75 -25.60
N PHE A 16 0.34 16.42 -26.68
CA PHE A 16 -0.49 17.15 -27.65
C PHE A 16 -1.30 16.24 -28.58
N GLY A 17 -2.48 16.69 -28.94
CA GLY A 17 -3.27 16.14 -30.05
C GLY A 17 -4.46 17.05 -30.39
N THR A 18 -4.36 17.72 -31.53
CA THR A 18 -5.40 18.63 -32.07
C THR A 18 -6.47 17.86 -32.83
N GLY A 19 -7.70 17.96 -32.38
CA GLY A 19 -8.89 17.57 -33.13
C GLY A 19 -10.08 18.29 -32.49
N CYS A 20 -10.75 19.17 -33.29
CA CYS A 20 -11.93 19.91 -32.83
C CYS A 20 -13.15 19.00 -32.72
N SER A 21 -13.22 18.17 -31.71
CA SER A 21 -14.47 17.64 -31.18
C SER A 21 -14.72 18.31 -29.83
N ARG A 22 -15.91 18.90 -29.69
CA ARG A 22 -16.36 19.52 -28.43
C ARG A 22 -16.19 18.48 -27.36
N ASP A 23 -15.37 18.80 -26.35
CA ASP A 23 -15.14 17.91 -25.20
C ASP A 23 -16.50 17.66 -24.52
N PRO A 24 -17.02 16.42 -24.51
CA PRO A 24 -18.34 16.11 -23.95
C PRO A 24 -18.43 16.44 -22.47
N ASP A 25 -17.30 16.54 -21.78
CA ASP A 25 -17.22 16.81 -20.33
C ASP A 25 -16.82 18.26 -20.01
N ALA A 26 -16.73 19.16 -21.02
CA ALA A 26 -16.29 20.54 -20.80
C ALA A 26 -17.09 21.28 -19.72
N ASP A 27 -18.39 21.00 -19.65
CA ASP A 27 -19.32 21.63 -18.73
C ASP A 27 -19.57 20.80 -17.46
N TRP A 28 -18.96 19.62 -17.33
CA TRP A 28 -19.13 18.79 -16.16
C TRP A 28 -18.53 19.46 -14.90
N ARG A 29 -19.24 19.42 -13.80
CA ARG A 29 -18.84 19.99 -12.50
C ARG A 29 -19.06 18.97 -11.39
N VAL A 30 -18.18 19.03 -10.38
CA VAL A 30 -18.39 18.31 -9.12
C VAL A 30 -19.63 18.89 -8.45
N PRO A 31 -20.61 18.04 -8.07
CA PRO A 31 -21.80 18.52 -7.38
C PRO A 31 -21.43 19.08 -6.00
N GLN A 32 -22.16 20.12 -5.56
CA GLN A 32 -21.87 20.79 -4.29
C GLN A 32 -21.99 19.84 -3.09
N GLU A 33 -22.85 18.85 -3.19
CA GLU A 33 -23.06 17.79 -2.19
C GLU A 33 -21.80 16.94 -1.96
N ALA A 34 -20.86 16.93 -2.91
CA ALA A 34 -19.60 16.23 -2.74
C ALA A 34 -18.72 16.79 -1.60
N LEU A 35 -18.97 18.01 -1.13
CA LEU A 35 -18.33 18.56 0.08
C LEU A 35 -19.02 18.13 1.37
N LEU A 36 -20.20 17.53 1.27
CA LEU A 36 -20.99 17.07 2.40
C LEU A 36 -20.77 15.57 2.58
N LEU A 37 -19.90 15.21 3.50
CA LEU A 37 -19.94 13.86 4.04
C LEU A 37 -21.10 13.85 5.04
N GLU A 38 -22.26 13.37 4.62
CA GLU A 38 -23.52 13.32 5.34
C GLU A 38 -23.79 14.49 6.31
N ALA A 39 -24.80 15.26 6.03
CA ALA A 39 -25.30 16.25 6.97
C ALA A 39 -25.60 15.53 8.29
N CYS A 40 -25.04 16.04 9.37
CA CYS A 40 -25.25 15.54 10.73
C CYS A 40 -26.71 15.21 10.98
N PRO A 41 -27.09 13.99 11.35
CA PRO A 41 -28.41 13.79 11.92
C PRO A 41 -28.54 14.72 13.15
N PRO A 42 -29.74 15.32 13.39
CA PRO A 42 -29.93 16.21 14.51
C PRO A 42 -29.46 15.52 15.78
N ALA A 43 -28.67 16.22 16.56
CA ALA A 43 -27.95 15.81 17.76
C ALA A 43 -28.42 14.46 18.35
N VAL A 44 -27.84 13.38 17.91
CA VAL A 44 -27.91 12.13 18.66
C VAL A 44 -27.23 12.46 19.99
N ALA A 45 -27.94 12.39 21.08
CA ALA A 45 -27.36 12.53 22.41
C ALA A 45 -26.21 11.53 22.51
N LEU A 46 -24.98 12.06 22.52
CA LEU A 46 -23.77 11.26 22.67
C LEU A 46 -23.81 10.71 24.10
N THR A 47 -24.46 9.58 24.26
CA THR A 47 -24.50 8.89 25.55
C THR A 47 -23.09 8.45 25.84
N ASN A 48 -22.56 8.83 27.01
CA ASN A 48 -21.31 8.31 27.58
C ASN A 48 -21.45 6.79 27.66
N GLY A 49 -21.05 6.12 26.59
CA GLY A 49 -21.47 4.76 26.32
C GLY A 49 -20.46 3.75 26.76
N VAL A 50 -20.99 2.63 27.11
CA VAL A 50 -20.29 1.35 27.26
C VAL A 50 -19.51 1.09 25.99
N THR A 51 -18.20 0.85 26.10
CA THR A 51 -17.34 0.37 25.02
C THR A 51 -17.89 -0.92 24.44
N ARG A 52 -18.32 -0.91 23.19
CA ARG A 52 -18.75 -2.10 22.48
C ARG A 52 -17.72 -2.49 21.42
N PRO A 53 -17.49 -3.77 21.17
CA PRO A 53 -16.68 -4.21 20.05
C PRO A 53 -17.19 -3.59 18.73
N PHE A 54 -16.29 -3.23 17.83
CA PHE A 54 -16.66 -2.62 16.54
C PHE A 54 -17.67 -3.48 15.76
N ALA A 55 -17.54 -4.81 15.83
CA ALA A 55 -18.43 -5.75 15.17
C ALA A 55 -19.89 -5.63 15.62
N ASP A 56 -20.12 -5.29 16.90
CA ASP A 56 -21.43 -5.21 17.52
C ASP A 56 -22.12 -3.85 17.30
N LEU A 57 -21.44 -2.91 16.67
CA LEU A 57 -21.99 -1.59 16.36
C LEU A 57 -22.91 -1.66 15.14
N GLY A 58 -24.05 -1.02 15.20
CA GLY A 58 -24.92 -0.80 14.03
C GLY A 58 -24.31 0.21 13.05
N SER A 59 -24.73 0.18 11.79
CA SER A 59 -24.20 1.07 10.73
C SER A 59 -24.29 2.56 11.07
N ASN A 60 -25.30 2.97 11.82
CA ASN A 60 -25.50 4.37 12.26
C ASN A 60 -24.71 4.74 13.53
N ALA A 61 -23.94 3.79 14.10
CA ALA A 61 -23.15 4.08 15.28
C ALA A 61 -22.06 5.11 14.96
N VAL A 62 -22.01 6.18 15.76
CA VAL A 62 -20.98 7.23 15.61
C VAL A 62 -19.66 6.73 16.13
N LEU A 63 -18.63 6.73 15.29
CA LEU A 63 -17.26 6.38 15.66
C LEU A 63 -16.53 7.60 16.22
N VAL A 64 -16.68 8.74 15.58
CA VAL A 64 -16.10 10.01 16.00
C VAL A 64 -16.92 11.17 15.45
N ALA A 65 -16.96 12.28 16.17
CA ALA A 65 -17.55 13.52 15.71
C ALA A 65 -16.56 14.68 15.85
N VAL A 66 -16.49 15.53 14.85
CA VAL A 66 -15.66 16.74 14.80
C VAL A 66 -16.53 17.91 14.38
N ASN A 67 -16.67 18.92 15.23
CA ASN A 67 -17.47 20.13 14.96
C ASN A 67 -18.90 19.83 14.45
N GLY A 68 -19.53 18.79 15.03
CA GLY A 68 -20.88 18.37 14.62
C GLY A 68 -20.95 17.51 13.36
N ARG A 69 -19.85 17.25 12.70
CA ARG A 69 -19.78 16.28 11.60
C ARG A 69 -19.35 14.92 12.15
N VAL A 70 -20.03 13.88 11.70
CA VAL A 70 -19.86 12.53 12.26
C VAL A 70 -19.30 11.56 11.23
N LEU A 71 -18.45 10.67 11.71
CA LEU A 71 -18.08 9.44 11.03
C LEU A 71 -18.89 8.31 11.64
N THR A 72 -19.83 7.75 10.88
CA THR A 72 -20.57 6.56 11.30
C THR A 72 -19.84 5.28 10.89
N LYS A 73 -20.19 4.16 11.51
CA LYS A 73 -19.66 2.85 11.09
C LYS A 73 -19.97 2.56 9.62
N GLY A 74 -21.19 2.84 9.15
CA GLY A 74 -21.58 2.57 7.76
C GLY A 74 -20.78 3.43 6.77
N THR A 75 -20.60 4.73 7.05
CA THR A 75 -19.75 5.62 6.23
C THR A 75 -18.32 5.13 6.22
N PHE A 76 -17.77 4.74 7.38
CA PHE A 76 -16.44 4.18 7.49
C PHE A 76 -16.28 2.90 6.67
N GLU A 77 -17.21 1.95 6.76
CA GLU A 77 -17.16 0.70 6.00
C GLU A 77 -17.21 0.95 4.49
N THR A 78 -18.02 1.93 4.04
CA THR A 78 -18.08 2.31 2.62
C THR A 78 -16.75 2.91 2.14
N LEU A 79 -16.16 3.81 2.91
CA LEU A 79 -14.85 4.39 2.61
C LEU A 79 -13.77 3.31 2.58
N MET A 80 -13.76 2.41 3.56
CA MET A 80 -12.79 1.32 3.60
C MET A 80 -12.95 0.36 2.42
N ALA A 81 -14.17 0.06 1.98
CA ALA A 81 -14.40 -0.76 0.79
C ALA A 81 -13.80 -0.13 -0.48
N LEU A 82 -13.79 1.21 -0.57
CA LEU A 82 -13.15 1.91 -1.69
C LEU A 82 -11.63 1.86 -1.64
N TYR A 83 -11.05 2.16 -0.47
CA TYR A 83 -9.58 2.25 -0.31
C TYR A 83 -8.90 0.90 -0.20
N LEU A 84 -9.56 -0.07 0.42
CA LEU A 84 -8.96 -1.35 0.74
C LEU A 84 -9.37 -2.44 -0.24
N LYS A 85 -9.90 -2.08 -1.41
CA LYS A 85 -10.33 -3.08 -2.42
C LYS A 85 -9.22 -4.08 -2.70
N GLY A 86 -7.98 -3.62 -2.90
CA GLY A 86 -6.84 -4.51 -3.12
C GLY A 86 -6.60 -5.47 -1.95
N ILE A 87 -6.72 -4.99 -0.70
CA ILE A 87 -6.57 -5.82 0.51
C ILE A 87 -7.75 -6.80 0.63
N LEU A 88 -8.96 -6.35 0.32
CA LEU A 88 -10.16 -7.20 0.33
C LEU A 88 -10.09 -8.29 -0.74
N ASP A 89 -9.51 -7.97 -1.90
CA ASP A 89 -9.28 -8.96 -2.96
C ASP A 89 -8.20 -9.97 -2.52
N GLN A 90 -7.15 -9.55 -1.81
CA GLN A 90 -6.13 -10.43 -1.22
C GLN A 90 -6.68 -11.32 -0.09
N LYS A 91 -7.81 -10.97 0.53
CA LYS A 91 -8.42 -11.78 1.58
C LYS A 91 -8.76 -13.20 1.12
N LYS A 92 -8.95 -13.42 -0.17
CA LYS A 92 -9.21 -14.73 -0.77
C LYS A 92 -7.96 -15.62 -0.78
N THR A 93 -6.77 -15.02 -0.89
CA THR A 93 -5.50 -15.73 -1.03
C THR A 93 -4.69 -15.74 0.27
N ASN A 94 -4.77 -14.68 1.06
CA ASN A 94 -4.07 -14.55 2.34
C ASN A 94 -4.96 -13.87 3.39
N PRO A 95 -5.93 -14.60 3.99
CA PRO A 95 -6.94 -14.01 4.88
C PRO A 95 -6.33 -13.41 6.16
N LEU A 96 -5.30 -14.02 6.74
CA LEU A 96 -4.71 -13.56 8.01
C LEU A 96 -4.04 -12.19 7.86
N VAL A 97 -3.25 -12.01 6.80
CA VAL A 97 -2.57 -10.73 6.50
C VAL A 97 -3.61 -9.66 6.19
N ALA A 98 -4.61 -9.98 5.37
CA ALA A 98 -5.67 -9.04 5.02
C ALA A 98 -6.49 -8.61 6.26
N ASP A 99 -6.85 -9.54 7.15
CA ASP A 99 -7.60 -9.21 8.36
C ASP A 99 -6.78 -8.33 9.32
N LYS A 100 -5.47 -8.60 9.47
CA LYS A 100 -4.57 -7.75 10.25
C LYS A 100 -4.49 -6.32 9.68
N MET A 101 -4.32 -6.19 8.37
CA MET A 101 -4.27 -4.88 7.71
C MET A 101 -5.61 -4.13 7.86
N LEU A 102 -6.74 -4.83 7.72
CA LEU A 102 -8.07 -4.24 7.92
C LEU A 102 -8.23 -3.73 9.35
N GLU A 103 -7.79 -4.48 10.34
CA GLU A 103 -7.87 -4.07 11.75
C GLU A 103 -6.97 -2.86 12.04
N GLU A 104 -5.77 -2.80 11.49
CA GLU A 104 -4.88 -1.64 11.60
C GLU A 104 -5.54 -0.39 10.99
N HIS A 105 -6.19 -0.52 9.84
CA HIS A 105 -6.92 0.59 9.21
C HIS A 105 -8.14 1.01 10.03
N ARG A 106 -8.88 0.06 10.61
CA ARG A 106 -10.01 0.36 11.50
C ARG A 106 -9.59 1.21 12.70
N ARG A 107 -8.42 0.96 13.25
CA ARG A 107 -7.88 1.74 14.38
C ARG A 107 -7.34 3.10 13.95
N ALA A 108 -6.71 3.17 12.80
CA ALA A 108 -6.06 4.40 12.33
C ALA A 108 -7.04 5.41 11.73
N TYR A 109 -8.07 4.95 11.01
CA TYR A 109 -8.91 5.83 10.20
C TYR A 109 -9.69 6.88 11.01
N PRO A 110 -10.28 6.60 12.19
CA PRO A 110 -10.94 7.64 12.97
C PRO A 110 -10.03 8.83 13.30
N ARG A 111 -8.74 8.58 13.55
CA ARG A 111 -7.74 9.63 13.77
C ARG A 111 -7.46 10.42 12.50
N ILE A 112 -7.31 9.72 11.37
CA ILE A 112 -7.12 10.35 10.06
C ILE A 112 -8.31 11.26 9.76
N PHE A 113 -9.54 10.78 10.00
CA PHE A 113 -10.75 11.56 9.82
C PHE A 113 -10.77 12.83 10.68
N VAL A 114 -10.40 12.72 11.96
CA VAL A 114 -10.28 13.90 12.84
C VAL A 114 -9.30 14.91 12.26
N GLY A 115 -8.12 14.49 11.90
CA GLY A 115 -7.10 15.35 11.31
C GLY A 115 -7.58 16.02 10.03
N GLN A 116 -8.17 15.27 9.11
CA GLN A 116 -8.73 15.78 7.86
C GLN A 116 -9.81 16.84 8.12
N ARG A 117 -10.75 16.57 9.04
CA ARG A 117 -11.84 17.49 9.35
C ARG A 117 -11.35 18.79 9.98
N LEU A 118 -10.42 18.72 10.91
CA LEU A 118 -9.82 19.90 11.52
C LEU A 118 -9.10 20.79 10.49
N LEU A 119 -8.37 20.19 9.56
CA LEU A 119 -7.71 20.92 8.47
C LEU A 119 -8.71 21.53 7.49
N VAL A 120 -9.76 20.79 7.12
CA VAL A 120 -10.83 21.30 6.24
C VAL A 120 -11.58 22.47 6.91
N ASP A 121 -11.97 22.34 8.17
CA ASP A 121 -12.68 23.37 8.90
C ASP A 121 -11.79 24.62 9.08
N GLU A 122 -10.48 24.45 9.31
CA GLU A 122 -9.53 25.55 9.37
C GLU A 122 -9.39 26.28 8.04
N ALA A 123 -9.33 25.54 6.92
CA ALA A 123 -9.23 26.13 5.59
C ALA A 123 -10.41 27.07 5.28
N PHE A 124 -11.62 26.61 5.55
CA PHE A 124 -12.84 27.44 5.36
C PHE A 124 -12.92 28.59 6.35
N ARG A 125 -12.64 28.33 7.63
CA ARG A 125 -12.69 29.34 8.68
C ARG A 125 -11.70 30.48 8.45
N SER A 126 -10.51 30.16 7.99
CA SER A 126 -9.45 31.15 7.69
C SER A 126 -9.61 31.83 6.33
N GLY A 127 -10.63 31.46 5.54
CA GLY A 127 -10.83 32.00 4.20
C GLY A 127 -9.79 31.55 3.18
N LEU A 128 -9.01 30.50 3.50
CA LEU A 128 -7.97 29.97 2.61
C LEU A 128 -8.56 29.36 1.33
N VAL A 129 -9.74 28.80 1.44
CA VAL A 129 -10.50 28.25 0.30
C VAL A 129 -11.94 28.65 0.38
N THR A 130 -12.60 28.75 -0.78
CA THR A 130 -14.06 28.86 -0.92
C THR A 130 -14.63 27.58 -1.52
N THR A 131 -15.93 27.34 -1.28
CA THR A 131 -16.64 26.19 -1.87
C THR A 131 -16.48 26.15 -3.39
N ASN A 132 -16.67 27.27 -4.07
CA ASN A 132 -16.58 27.35 -5.52
C ASN A 132 -15.16 27.04 -6.03
N GLU A 133 -14.14 27.58 -5.37
CA GLU A 133 -12.74 27.29 -5.73
C GLU A 133 -12.44 25.78 -5.65
N VAL A 134 -12.85 25.13 -4.56
CA VAL A 134 -12.64 23.69 -4.38
C VAL A 134 -13.33 22.89 -5.48
N LEU A 135 -14.61 23.17 -5.73
CA LEU A 135 -15.40 22.45 -6.72
C LEU A 135 -14.86 22.64 -8.15
N GLU A 136 -14.42 23.85 -8.51
CA GLU A 136 -13.82 24.13 -9.81
C GLU A 136 -12.49 23.41 -9.99
N ALA A 137 -11.61 23.50 -9.00
CA ALA A 137 -10.30 22.87 -9.05
C ALA A 137 -10.41 21.36 -9.15
N VAL A 138 -11.28 20.73 -8.36
CA VAL A 138 -11.50 19.27 -8.41
C VAL A 138 -12.19 18.88 -9.71
N SER A 139 -13.15 19.66 -10.21
CA SER A 139 -13.78 19.43 -11.53
C SER A 139 -12.75 19.41 -12.65
N ALA A 140 -11.82 20.37 -12.63
CA ALA A 140 -10.71 20.43 -13.62
C ALA A 140 -9.81 19.20 -13.54
N ARG A 141 -9.44 18.75 -12.34
CA ARG A 141 -8.64 17.54 -12.11
C ARG A 141 -9.35 16.28 -12.65
N ILE A 142 -10.63 16.11 -12.36
CA ILE A 142 -11.41 14.95 -12.83
C ILE A 142 -11.53 14.93 -14.35
N ARG A 143 -11.84 16.07 -14.98
CA ARG A 143 -11.88 16.19 -16.45
C ARG A 143 -10.53 15.88 -17.08
N ALA A 144 -9.43 16.38 -16.49
CA ALA A 144 -8.09 16.08 -16.98
C ALA A 144 -7.78 14.57 -16.89
N ALA A 145 -8.14 13.91 -15.78
CA ALA A 145 -7.97 12.48 -15.61
C ALA A 145 -8.82 11.66 -16.62
N ALA A 146 -10.07 12.06 -16.87
CA ALA A 146 -10.96 11.46 -17.85
C ALA A 146 -10.37 11.57 -19.28
N LYS A 147 -9.91 12.76 -19.64
CA LYS A 147 -9.26 13.02 -20.93
C LYS A 147 -7.99 12.16 -21.11
N GLN A 148 -7.17 12.07 -20.09
CA GLN A 148 -5.97 11.23 -20.10
C GLN A 148 -6.31 9.77 -20.37
N LYS A 149 -7.33 9.26 -19.68
CA LYS A 149 -7.78 7.86 -19.85
C LYS A 149 -8.63 7.67 -21.11
N LYS A 150 -8.88 8.72 -21.89
CA LYS A 150 -9.77 8.71 -23.07
C LYS A 150 -11.17 8.16 -22.74
N LEU A 151 -11.70 8.51 -21.57
CA LEU A 151 -13.00 8.08 -21.08
C LEU A 151 -13.85 9.30 -20.73
N PRO A 152 -15.19 9.27 -20.96
CA PRO A 152 -16.09 10.28 -20.39
C PRO A 152 -16.02 10.27 -18.85
N VAL A 153 -16.21 11.44 -18.22
CA VAL A 153 -16.23 11.56 -16.74
C VAL A 153 -17.24 10.60 -16.13
N ALA A 154 -18.43 10.47 -16.70
CA ALA A 154 -19.46 9.55 -16.21
C ALA A 154 -18.96 8.09 -16.17
N ARG A 155 -18.17 7.66 -17.15
CA ARG A 155 -17.60 6.32 -17.21
C ARG A 155 -16.42 6.16 -16.24
N LEU A 156 -15.60 7.20 -16.06
CA LEU A 156 -14.55 7.23 -15.06
C LEU A 156 -15.14 7.06 -13.65
N LEU A 157 -16.20 7.80 -13.33
CA LEU A 157 -16.88 7.72 -12.03
C LEU A 157 -17.70 6.44 -11.88
N GLY A 158 -18.23 5.89 -12.95
CA GLY A 158 -18.96 4.61 -12.95
C GLY A 158 -18.13 3.43 -12.41
N GLY A 159 -16.80 3.50 -12.50
CA GLY A 159 -15.89 2.52 -11.87
C GLY A 159 -15.96 2.50 -10.35
N TYR A 160 -16.48 3.54 -9.73
CA TYR A 160 -16.68 3.64 -8.27
C TYR A 160 -18.09 3.24 -7.83
N ALA A 161 -18.98 2.88 -8.76
CA ALA A 161 -20.37 2.46 -8.51
C ALA A 161 -21.07 3.37 -7.47
N ASN A 162 -21.56 2.77 -6.37
CA ASN A 162 -22.23 3.52 -5.29
C ASN A 162 -21.28 4.40 -4.46
N GLY A 163 -19.98 4.36 -4.75
CA GLY A 163 -18.93 5.11 -4.06
C GLY A 163 -18.50 6.41 -4.75
N ALA A 164 -19.06 6.76 -5.91
CA ALA A 164 -18.64 7.94 -6.66
C ALA A 164 -18.72 9.23 -5.83
N HIS A 165 -19.75 9.39 -5.00
CA HIS A 165 -19.88 10.53 -4.08
C HIS A 165 -18.72 10.61 -3.09
N TYR A 166 -18.34 9.49 -2.47
CA TYR A 166 -17.23 9.43 -1.52
C TYR A 166 -15.89 9.68 -2.21
N PHE A 167 -15.71 9.18 -3.42
CA PHE A 167 -14.52 9.47 -4.20
C PHE A 167 -14.38 10.98 -4.47
N LEU A 168 -15.44 11.65 -4.89
CA LEU A 168 -15.45 13.10 -5.12
C LEU A 168 -15.20 13.87 -3.83
N TYR A 169 -15.82 13.46 -2.71
CA TYR A 169 -15.56 14.01 -1.40
C TYR A 169 -14.07 13.95 -1.05
N GLU A 170 -13.43 12.80 -1.18
CA GLU A 170 -12.02 12.64 -0.89
C GLU A 170 -11.12 13.49 -1.80
N GLN A 171 -11.50 13.68 -3.07
CA GLN A 171 -10.77 14.58 -3.96
C GLN A 171 -10.87 16.03 -3.48
N CYS A 172 -12.04 16.45 -2.98
CA CYS A 172 -12.21 17.78 -2.40
C CYS A 172 -11.39 17.94 -1.11
N VAL A 173 -11.46 16.96 -0.21
CA VAL A 173 -10.68 16.94 1.03
C VAL A 173 -9.18 17.00 0.75
N ALA A 174 -8.68 16.18 -0.19
CA ALA A 174 -7.28 16.18 -0.58
C ALA A 174 -6.82 17.55 -1.12
N TYR A 175 -7.63 18.20 -1.96
CA TYR A 175 -7.32 19.53 -2.47
C TYR A 175 -7.22 20.56 -1.33
N ILE A 176 -8.16 20.54 -0.40
CA ILE A 176 -8.21 21.48 0.73
C ILE A 176 -6.99 21.26 1.65
N ILE A 177 -6.69 20.02 1.98
CA ILE A 177 -5.56 19.67 2.84
C ILE A 177 -4.24 20.11 2.20
N ASP A 178 -4.08 19.87 0.90
CA ASP A 178 -2.91 20.31 0.14
C ASP A 178 -2.70 21.82 0.25
N LYS A 179 -3.78 22.61 0.10
CA LYS A 179 -3.74 24.07 0.30
C LYS A 179 -3.31 24.46 1.73
N VAL A 180 -3.88 23.79 2.77
CA VAL A 180 -3.49 24.06 4.16
C VAL A 180 -2.02 23.76 4.40
N ILE A 181 -1.54 22.63 3.88
CA ILE A 181 -0.14 22.24 4.02
C ILE A 181 0.76 23.30 3.39
N HIS A 182 0.44 23.72 2.17
CA HIS A 182 1.27 24.71 1.47
C HIS A 182 1.27 26.09 2.12
N GLU A 183 0.13 26.55 2.63
CA GLU A 183 -0.04 27.95 3.07
C GLU A 183 0.13 28.14 4.58
N LYS A 184 -0.20 27.12 5.38
CA LYS A 184 -0.20 27.22 6.87
C LYS A 184 0.94 26.44 7.52
N ILE A 185 1.51 25.46 6.82
CA ILE A 185 2.54 24.60 7.34
C ILE A 185 3.78 24.75 6.46
N PRO A 186 4.66 25.72 6.77
CA PRO A 186 5.84 25.95 5.96
C PRO A 186 6.67 24.66 5.89
N PRO A 187 7.18 24.32 4.70
CA PRO A 187 8.03 23.16 4.56
C PRO A 187 9.26 23.34 5.46
N LYS A 188 9.52 22.39 6.32
CA LYS A 188 10.77 22.31 7.06
C LYS A 188 11.89 22.01 6.05
N THR A 189 12.60 23.06 5.62
CA THR A 189 13.60 22.98 4.54
C THR A 189 14.96 22.53 5.03
N THR A 190 15.24 22.69 6.32
CA THR A 190 16.51 22.29 6.94
C THR A 190 16.27 21.03 7.76
N VAL A 191 16.92 19.96 7.37
CA VAL A 191 16.96 18.73 8.15
C VAL A 191 18.07 18.91 9.19
N ASP A 192 17.76 18.67 10.46
CA ASP A 192 18.75 18.66 11.54
C ASP A 192 19.76 17.54 11.26
N GLU A 193 21.05 17.90 11.14
CA GLU A 193 22.13 16.94 10.88
C GLU A 193 22.19 15.86 11.97
N ALA A 194 21.94 16.20 13.23
CA ALA A 194 21.90 15.23 14.31
C ALA A 194 20.78 14.21 14.14
N PHE A 195 19.62 14.65 13.61
CA PHE A 195 18.52 13.75 13.28
C PHE A 195 18.85 12.85 12.08
N VAL A 196 19.52 13.38 11.04
CA VAL A 196 19.98 12.57 9.90
C VAL A 196 20.94 11.47 10.36
N GLU A 197 21.91 11.82 11.19
CA GLU A 197 22.87 10.86 11.74
C GLU A 197 22.18 9.81 12.63
N ALA A 198 21.19 10.20 13.43
CA ALA A 198 20.42 9.25 14.23
C ALA A 198 19.65 8.26 13.35
N VAL A 199 19.05 8.71 12.23
CA VAL A 199 18.35 7.84 11.28
C VAL A 199 19.33 6.94 10.55
N LYS A 200 20.48 7.45 10.08
CA LYS A 200 21.53 6.64 9.46
C LYS A 200 21.99 5.51 10.39
N LYS A 201 22.24 5.85 11.64
CA LYS A 201 22.60 4.85 12.68
C LYS A 201 21.51 3.80 12.89
N GLN A 202 20.23 4.23 12.90
CA GLN A 202 19.10 3.30 13.01
C GLN A 202 19.05 2.35 11.82
N VAL A 203 19.20 2.87 10.58
CA VAL A 203 19.24 2.07 9.35
C VAL A 203 20.39 1.06 9.39
N GLN A 204 21.57 1.48 9.83
CA GLN A 204 22.73 0.58 9.96
C GLN A 204 22.46 -0.56 10.96
N VAL A 205 21.83 -0.26 12.10
CA VAL A 205 21.45 -1.28 13.10
C VAL A 205 20.42 -2.25 12.53
N GLU A 206 19.40 -1.76 11.86
CA GLU A 206 18.37 -2.59 11.23
C GLU A 206 18.95 -3.46 10.11
N ASN A 207 19.84 -2.91 9.28
CA ASN A 207 20.53 -3.65 8.23
C ASN A 207 21.48 -4.71 8.79
N ALA A 208 22.18 -4.42 9.89
CA ALA A 208 23.03 -5.39 10.57
C ALA A 208 22.19 -6.57 11.09
N ALA A 209 21.03 -6.30 11.68
CA ALA A 209 20.11 -7.33 12.13
C ALA A 209 19.52 -8.15 10.95
N SER A 210 19.16 -7.48 9.85
CA SER A 210 18.68 -8.15 8.63
C SER A 210 19.75 -9.02 8.01
N ARG A 211 21.00 -8.54 7.90
CA ARG A 211 22.13 -9.33 7.40
C ARG A 211 22.41 -10.58 8.27
N ALA A 212 22.34 -10.44 9.60
CA ALA A 212 22.49 -11.57 10.51
C ALA A 212 21.38 -12.61 10.30
N THR A 213 20.13 -12.17 10.18
CA THR A 213 18.98 -13.06 9.89
C THR A 213 19.15 -13.75 8.53
N ASN A 214 19.55 -13.01 7.49
CA ASN A 214 19.77 -13.54 6.15
C ASN A 214 20.90 -14.57 6.12
N ALA A 215 21.97 -14.34 6.90
CA ALA A 215 23.06 -15.32 7.02
C ALA A 215 22.58 -16.63 7.67
N VAL A 216 21.70 -16.56 8.68
CA VAL A 216 21.10 -17.76 9.31
C VAL A 216 20.20 -18.49 8.31
N ALA A 217 19.34 -17.76 7.57
CA ALA A 217 18.46 -18.33 6.55
C ALA A 217 19.26 -19.04 5.45
N ARG A 218 20.30 -18.38 4.92
CA ARG A 218 21.19 -18.96 3.93
C ARG A 218 21.91 -20.22 4.45
N ALA A 219 22.44 -20.19 5.67
CA ALA A 219 23.10 -21.33 6.29
C ALA A 219 22.14 -22.51 6.51
N ALA A 220 20.85 -22.23 6.82
CA ALA A 220 19.83 -23.27 6.91
C ALA A 220 19.63 -23.96 5.55
N LEU A 221 19.55 -23.20 4.46
CA LEU A 221 19.43 -23.74 3.11
C LEU A 221 20.67 -24.54 2.69
N GLU A 222 21.88 -24.04 3.00
CA GLU A 222 23.15 -24.78 2.75
C GLU A 222 23.17 -26.11 3.48
N LYS A 223 22.76 -26.13 4.75
CA LYS A 223 22.63 -27.34 5.55
C LYS A 223 21.63 -28.32 4.96
N ALA A 224 20.46 -27.83 4.55
CA ALA A 224 19.42 -28.61 3.91
C ALA A 224 19.93 -29.29 2.63
N CYS A 225 20.61 -28.56 1.76
CA CYS A 225 21.23 -29.10 0.56
C CYS A 225 22.31 -30.14 0.86
N THR A 226 23.08 -29.92 1.92
CA THR A 226 24.15 -30.89 2.35
C THR A 226 23.53 -32.19 2.85
N GLN A 227 22.42 -32.12 3.60
CA GLN A 227 21.70 -33.31 4.08
C GLN A 227 21.12 -34.12 2.92
N PHE A 228 20.54 -33.44 1.93
CA PHE A 228 20.04 -34.09 0.72
C PHE A 228 21.20 -34.73 -0.10
N ARG A 229 22.28 -33.98 -0.43
CA ARG A 229 23.43 -34.48 -1.22
C ARG A 229 24.12 -35.65 -0.55
N SER A 230 24.14 -35.71 0.77
CA SER A 230 24.74 -36.84 1.50
C SER A 230 23.80 -38.06 1.60
N GLY A 231 22.59 -38.01 1.06
CA GLY A 231 21.58 -39.06 1.14
C GLY A 231 21.02 -39.28 2.54
N ARG A 232 21.28 -38.35 3.48
CA ARG A 232 20.74 -38.46 4.87
C ARG A 232 19.23 -38.18 4.94
N GLN A 233 18.75 -37.34 4.03
CA GLN A 233 17.33 -37.01 3.94
C GLN A 233 16.89 -36.99 2.48
N THR A 234 15.62 -37.28 2.23
CA THR A 234 14.99 -37.10 0.93
C THR A 234 14.70 -35.61 0.70
N TRP A 235 14.45 -35.20 -0.56
CA TRP A 235 14.10 -33.83 -0.90
C TRP A 235 12.86 -33.34 -0.13
N SER A 236 11.81 -34.15 -0.11
CA SER A 236 10.58 -33.84 0.63
C SER A 236 10.79 -33.75 2.13
N ALA A 237 11.66 -34.55 2.72
CA ALA A 237 11.97 -34.47 4.15
C ALA A 237 12.73 -33.20 4.50
N VAL A 238 13.64 -32.74 3.63
CA VAL A 238 14.36 -31.48 3.80
C VAL A 238 13.43 -30.28 3.66
N ALA A 239 12.52 -30.31 2.69
CA ALA A 239 11.50 -29.28 2.51
C ALA A 239 10.60 -29.17 3.75
N ALA A 240 10.09 -30.31 4.23
CA ALA A 240 9.25 -30.37 5.42
C ALA A 240 10.00 -29.89 6.71
N ASP A 241 11.31 -30.15 6.83
CA ASP A 241 12.12 -29.64 7.97
C ASP A 241 12.27 -28.11 7.93
N LEU A 242 12.43 -27.50 6.75
CA LEU A 242 12.48 -26.06 6.59
C LEU A 242 11.14 -25.41 6.95
N GLU A 243 10.04 -25.97 6.45
CA GLU A 243 8.69 -25.50 6.72
C GLU A 243 8.33 -25.64 8.22
N ALA A 244 8.61 -26.78 8.83
CA ALA A 244 8.35 -27.03 10.25
C ALA A 244 9.11 -26.09 11.20
N ARG A 245 10.22 -25.49 10.73
CA ARG A 245 10.99 -24.50 11.50
C ARG A 245 10.63 -23.07 11.17
N ASP A 246 9.65 -22.83 10.30
CA ASP A 246 9.30 -21.48 9.81
C ASP A 246 10.52 -20.75 9.20
N LEU A 247 11.39 -21.50 8.53
CA LEU A 247 12.59 -20.96 7.90
C LEU A 247 12.44 -20.80 6.38
N GLY A 248 11.48 -21.47 5.77
CA GLY A 248 11.25 -21.44 4.33
C GLY A 248 10.26 -22.49 3.88
N GLU A 249 10.19 -22.68 2.59
CA GLU A 249 9.30 -23.62 1.92
C GLU A 249 10.06 -24.47 0.90
N GLY A 250 9.40 -25.51 0.38
CA GLY A 250 9.98 -26.31 -0.69
C GLY A 250 9.03 -27.37 -1.22
N GLY A 251 9.39 -27.95 -2.35
CA GLY A 251 8.60 -28.99 -3.01
C GLY A 251 8.60 -28.84 -4.52
N ASP A 252 7.56 -29.35 -5.15
CA ASP A 252 7.33 -29.19 -6.60
C ASP A 252 7.07 -27.72 -6.92
N TRP A 253 7.90 -27.16 -7.80
CA TRP A 253 7.78 -25.76 -8.21
C TRP A 253 6.97 -25.63 -9.51
N GLY A 254 6.98 -26.66 -10.34
CA GLY A 254 6.25 -26.69 -11.60
C GLY A 254 7.16 -26.92 -12.81
N THR A 255 6.60 -26.61 -13.99
CA THR A 255 7.28 -26.79 -15.28
C THR A 255 7.51 -25.42 -15.93
N PHE A 256 8.75 -25.12 -16.29
CA PHE A 256 9.20 -23.81 -16.74
C PHE A 256 9.98 -23.91 -18.06
N THR A 257 9.87 -22.86 -18.88
CA THR A 257 10.81 -22.52 -19.95
C THR A 257 11.87 -21.55 -19.42
N ALA A 258 12.90 -21.27 -20.20
CA ALA A 258 13.91 -20.29 -19.82
C ALA A 258 13.33 -18.85 -19.73
N ASP A 259 12.31 -18.56 -20.53
CA ASP A 259 11.67 -17.25 -20.59
C ASP A 259 10.69 -16.98 -19.44
N ASP A 260 10.35 -18.00 -18.65
CA ASP A 260 9.48 -17.83 -17.47
C ASP A 260 10.24 -17.23 -16.27
N PHE A 261 11.56 -17.04 -16.37
CA PHE A 261 12.38 -16.47 -15.30
C PHE A 261 12.67 -14.99 -15.53
N ASP A 262 12.32 -14.15 -14.57
CA ASP A 262 12.66 -12.71 -14.61
C ASP A 262 14.17 -12.46 -14.63
N ASN A 263 14.96 -13.37 -13.99
CA ASN A 263 16.41 -13.30 -13.95
C ASN A 263 17.03 -14.26 -14.96
N ALA A 264 17.45 -13.74 -16.12
CA ALA A 264 18.07 -14.53 -17.20
C ALA A 264 19.34 -15.26 -16.76
N ALA A 265 20.12 -14.73 -15.78
CA ALA A 265 21.31 -15.40 -15.27
C ALA A 265 20.93 -16.61 -14.42
N HIS A 266 19.81 -16.57 -13.68
CA HIS A 266 19.27 -17.72 -12.96
C HIS A 266 18.71 -18.75 -13.93
N ALA A 267 17.98 -18.33 -14.95
CA ALA A 267 17.51 -19.22 -16.02
C ALA A 267 18.68 -20.00 -16.65
N ALA A 268 19.75 -19.29 -17.06
CA ALA A 268 20.92 -19.92 -17.66
C ALA A 268 21.57 -20.98 -16.74
N LYS A 269 21.67 -20.69 -15.43
CA LYS A 269 22.23 -21.65 -14.46
C LYS A 269 21.34 -22.88 -14.29
N ILE A 270 20.03 -22.69 -14.20
CA ILE A 270 19.04 -23.77 -14.04
C ILE A 270 19.02 -24.65 -15.31
N PHE A 271 19.04 -24.03 -16.49
CA PHE A 271 18.98 -24.74 -17.76
C PHE A 271 20.34 -25.39 -18.17
N ALA A 272 21.42 -25.13 -17.45
CA ALA A 272 22.69 -25.86 -17.58
C ALA A 272 22.74 -27.17 -16.77
N LEU A 273 21.78 -27.36 -15.81
CA LEU A 273 21.79 -28.55 -14.94
C LEU A 273 21.23 -29.78 -15.68
N LYS A 274 21.64 -30.96 -15.24
CA LYS A 274 21.07 -32.25 -15.67
C LYS A 274 19.95 -32.69 -14.74
N GLU A 275 19.17 -33.68 -15.16
CA GLU A 275 18.19 -34.33 -14.30
C GLU A 275 18.81 -34.83 -13.00
N GLY A 276 18.14 -34.50 -11.87
CA GLY A 276 18.63 -34.84 -10.53
C GLY A 276 19.65 -33.85 -9.95
N GLU A 277 20.23 -32.96 -10.74
CA GLU A 277 21.18 -31.96 -10.25
C GLU A 277 20.54 -30.81 -9.52
N LEU A 278 21.28 -30.25 -8.55
CA LEU A 278 20.93 -29.07 -7.81
C LEU A 278 21.69 -27.85 -8.32
N SER A 279 21.02 -26.72 -8.37
CA SER A 279 21.71 -25.44 -8.56
C SER A 279 22.64 -25.12 -7.39
N GLU A 280 23.49 -24.14 -7.58
CA GLU A 280 24.00 -23.34 -6.46
C GLU A 280 22.87 -22.57 -5.80
N ILE A 281 23.14 -21.90 -4.69
CA ILE A 281 22.18 -21.00 -4.08
C ILE A 281 22.00 -19.79 -5.01
N LEU A 282 20.80 -19.61 -5.50
CA LEU A 282 20.37 -18.45 -6.26
C LEU A 282 19.83 -17.42 -5.26
N GLU A 283 20.21 -16.17 -5.43
CA GLU A 283 19.77 -15.06 -4.57
C GLU A 283 18.91 -14.10 -5.39
N ASP A 284 17.67 -13.91 -4.94
CA ASP A 284 16.69 -12.97 -5.48
C ASP A 284 16.38 -11.87 -4.44
N ASP A 285 15.51 -10.93 -4.79
CA ASP A 285 15.12 -9.85 -3.89
C ASP A 285 14.32 -10.37 -2.68
N ASP A 286 13.58 -11.46 -2.85
CA ASP A 286 12.69 -12.07 -1.86
C ASP A 286 13.41 -13.15 -1.01
N GLY A 287 14.50 -13.78 -1.50
CA GLY A 287 15.12 -14.84 -0.75
C GLY A 287 16.31 -15.52 -1.38
N TYR A 288 16.61 -16.67 -0.82
CA TYR A 288 17.61 -17.62 -1.31
C TYR A 288 16.90 -18.88 -1.77
N ARG A 289 17.25 -19.37 -2.95
CA ARG A 289 16.63 -20.54 -3.56
C ARG A 289 17.66 -21.55 -4.06
N VAL A 290 17.37 -22.83 -3.90
CA VAL A 290 18.06 -23.92 -4.58
C VAL A 290 17.04 -24.69 -5.39
N VAL A 291 17.36 -24.91 -6.65
CA VAL A 291 16.49 -25.59 -7.61
C VAL A 291 17.07 -26.96 -7.93
N ARG A 292 16.19 -27.96 -7.99
CA ARG A 292 16.49 -29.29 -8.50
C ARG A 292 15.76 -29.50 -9.81
N VAL A 293 16.45 -30.03 -10.81
CA VAL A 293 15.83 -30.45 -12.07
C VAL A 293 15.31 -31.87 -11.88
N ASP A 294 14.00 -32.02 -11.85
CA ASP A 294 13.35 -33.34 -11.71
C ASP A 294 13.25 -34.03 -13.05
N LYS A 295 12.95 -33.30 -14.11
CA LYS A 295 12.83 -33.83 -15.47
C LYS A 295 13.12 -32.76 -16.51
N ILE A 296 13.81 -33.18 -17.60
CA ILE A 296 14.01 -32.35 -18.79
C ILE A 296 13.00 -32.81 -19.86
N LEU A 297 12.19 -31.86 -20.32
CA LEU A 297 11.27 -32.03 -21.43
C LEU A 297 11.89 -31.36 -22.64
N PRO A 298 12.41 -32.13 -23.60
CA PRO A 298 13.17 -31.57 -24.73
C PRO A 298 12.28 -30.72 -25.62
N GLU A 299 12.90 -29.84 -26.39
CA GLU A 299 12.27 -29.08 -27.47
C GLU A 299 11.57 -30.03 -28.43
N GLU A 300 10.33 -29.69 -28.80
CA GLU A 300 9.54 -30.40 -29.81
C GLU A 300 9.47 -29.56 -31.08
N LYS A 301 9.79 -30.20 -32.23
CA LYS A 301 9.73 -29.57 -33.56
C LYS A 301 8.73 -30.27 -34.46
N ASP A 302 8.10 -29.51 -35.36
CA ASP A 302 7.28 -30.09 -36.43
C ASP A 302 8.12 -30.76 -37.54
N ALA A 303 7.48 -31.36 -38.51
CA ALA A 303 8.16 -32.04 -39.62
C ALA A 303 8.99 -31.07 -40.48
N ASP A 304 8.72 -29.78 -40.44
CA ASP A 304 9.41 -28.72 -41.16
C ASP A 304 10.54 -28.09 -40.35
N GLY A 305 10.71 -28.53 -39.08
CA GLY A 305 11.79 -28.09 -38.18
C GLY A 305 11.41 -26.81 -37.41
N ASN A 306 10.14 -26.34 -37.47
CA ASN A 306 9.70 -25.22 -36.63
C ASN A 306 9.44 -25.69 -35.21
N GLU A 307 9.75 -24.82 -34.25
CA GLU A 307 9.53 -25.07 -32.83
C GLU A 307 8.03 -25.14 -32.52
N LEU A 308 7.59 -26.31 -32.01
CA LEU A 308 6.23 -26.49 -31.49
C LEU A 308 6.15 -26.18 -29.99
N ASN A 309 7.13 -26.68 -29.24
CA ASN A 309 7.27 -26.42 -27.81
C ASN A 309 8.76 -26.20 -27.49
N PRO A 310 9.11 -25.14 -26.75
CA PRO A 310 10.48 -24.95 -26.27
C PRO A 310 10.89 -26.03 -25.27
N GLU A 311 12.19 -26.15 -25.01
CA GLU A 311 12.68 -26.98 -23.90
C GLU A 311 12.06 -26.51 -22.59
N ARG A 312 11.52 -27.45 -21.81
CA ARG A 312 10.90 -27.19 -20.51
C ARG A 312 11.55 -28.07 -19.45
N ARG A 313 11.55 -27.57 -18.22
CA ARG A 313 12.08 -28.31 -17.08
C ARG A 313 11.04 -28.40 -15.98
N GLN A 314 10.79 -29.62 -15.50
CA GLN A 314 10.05 -29.82 -14.27
C GLN A 314 11.05 -29.63 -13.11
N LEU A 315 10.71 -28.74 -12.21
CA LEU A 315 11.60 -28.26 -11.16
C LEU A 315 10.97 -28.47 -9.78
N SER A 316 11.82 -28.82 -8.83
CA SER A 316 11.53 -28.68 -7.41
C SER A 316 12.45 -27.62 -6.82
N HIS A 317 12.02 -26.95 -5.77
CA HIS A 317 12.83 -25.93 -5.10
C HIS A 317 12.85 -26.09 -3.57
N LEU A 318 13.87 -25.48 -2.95
CA LEU A 318 13.86 -25.05 -1.56
C LEU A 318 14.06 -23.55 -1.57
N HIS A 319 13.26 -22.84 -0.82
CA HIS A 319 13.30 -21.38 -0.72
C HIS A 319 13.31 -20.97 0.75
N VAL A 320 14.09 -19.96 1.09
CA VAL A 320 14.11 -19.31 2.40
C VAL A 320 14.05 -17.81 2.20
N ASP A 321 13.21 -17.16 2.96
CA ASP A 321 12.97 -15.71 2.85
C ASP A 321 14.21 -14.90 3.26
N LYS A 322 14.41 -13.80 2.56
CA LYS A 322 15.42 -12.79 2.87
C LYS A 322 14.75 -11.54 3.41
N ARG A 323 15.23 -11.02 4.51
CA ARG A 323 14.83 -9.69 4.98
C ARG A 323 15.42 -8.63 4.07
N PRO A 324 14.62 -7.72 3.53
CA PRO A 324 15.13 -6.64 2.70
C PRO A 324 16.09 -5.76 3.51
N LEU A 325 17.14 -5.30 2.85
CA LEU A 325 18.02 -4.28 3.40
C LEU A 325 17.43 -2.91 3.10
N LEU A 326 17.49 -2.03 4.08
CA LEU A 326 17.19 -0.63 3.87
C LEU A 326 18.34 0.01 3.08
N ILE A 327 18.03 0.95 2.21
CA ILE A 327 19.04 1.65 1.40
C ILE A 327 19.91 2.48 2.34
N GLU A 328 21.22 2.17 2.39
CA GLU A 328 22.18 2.86 3.26
C GLU A 328 22.70 4.17 2.64
N ASP A 329 22.76 4.22 1.31
CA ASP A 329 23.66 5.10 0.59
C ASP A 329 23.04 6.14 -0.33
N SER A 330 21.76 6.45 -0.24
CA SER A 330 21.31 7.61 -1.00
C SER A 330 20.96 8.77 -0.06
N ASP A 331 21.90 9.66 0.14
CA ASP A 331 21.63 10.97 0.78
C ASP A 331 20.38 11.64 0.19
N VAL A 332 20.06 11.36 -1.06
CA VAL A 332 18.87 11.86 -1.75
C VAL A 332 17.59 11.18 -1.23
N ILE A 333 17.57 9.85 -1.09
CA ILE A 333 16.37 9.11 -0.64
C ILE A 333 16.17 9.34 0.86
N LEU A 334 17.24 9.26 1.67
CA LEU A 334 17.18 9.60 3.09
C LEU A 334 16.70 11.04 3.31
N THR A 335 17.22 11.99 2.54
CA THR A 335 16.79 13.39 2.64
C THR A 335 15.32 13.56 2.22
N HIS A 336 14.86 12.86 1.20
CA HIS A 336 13.46 12.90 0.76
C HIS A 336 12.52 12.29 1.80
N ASP A 337 12.84 11.10 2.30
CA ASP A 337 12.03 10.42 3.32
C ASP A 337 12.06 11.19 4.65
N LEU A 338 13.18 11.76 5.03
CA LEU A 338 13.29 12.62 6.21
C LEU A 338 12.47 13.89 6.07
N LYS A 339 12.56 14.60 4.95
CA LYS A 339 11.72 15.78 4.68
C LYS A 339 10.23 15.42 4.74
N ARG A 340 9.86 14.28 4.18
CA ARG A 340 8.49 13.78 4.25
C ARG A 340 8.06 13.47 5.69
N GLN A 341 8.89 12.82 6.50
CA GLN A 341 8.60 12.55 7.92
C GLN A 341 8.48 13.85 8.72
N MET A 342 9.38 14.82 8.51
CA MET A 342 9.33 16.14 9.15
C MET A 342 8.06 16.90 8.75
N GLN A 343 7.66 16.83 7.48
CA GLN A 343 6.40 17.44 7.02
C GLN A 343 5.19 16.79 7.70
N LEU A 344 5.18 15.46 7.81
CA LEU A 344 4.12 14.72 8.52
C LEU A 344 4.07 15.10 10.00
N GLN A 345 5.23 15.23 10.64
CA GLN A 345 5.31 15.69 12.02
C GLN A 345 4.75 17.11 12.17
N ALA A 346 5.13 18.04 11.30
CA ALA A 346 4.61 19.40 11.30
C ALA A 346 3.08 19.44 11.10
N VAL A 347 2.54 18.59 10.23
CA VAL A 347 1.09 18.44 10.06
C VAL A 347 0.44 17.93 11.34
N ASN A 348 1.00 16.90 11.98
CA ASN A 348 0.48 16.35 13.23
C ASN A 348 0.51 17.36 14.38
N GLU A 349 1.58 18.13 14.51
CA GLU A 349 1.70 19.23 15.48
C GLU A 349 0.63 20.30 15.23
N PHE A 350 0.41 20.67 13.96
CA PHE A 350 -0.62 21.64 13.59
C PHE A 350 -2.04 21.11 13.90
N VAL A 351 -2.34 19.85 13.56
CA VAL A 351 -3.61 19.19 13.89
C VAL A 351 -3.82 19.11 15.40
N THR A 352 -2.79 18.78 16.17
CA THR A 352 -2.84 18.75 17.64
C THR A 352 -3.16 20.13 18.19
N LYS A 353 -2.53 21.17 17.67
CA LYS A 353 -2.82 22.56 18.05
C LYS A 353 -4.26 22.95 17.72
N LEU A 354 -4.80 22.55 16.57
CA LEU A 354 -6.19 22.77 16.22
C LEU A 354 -7.16 22.03 17.14
N SER A 355 -6.82 20.79 17.56
CA SER A 355 -7.68 20.00 18.44
C SER A 355 -7.75 20.55 19.87
N THR A 356 -6.71 21.26 20.31
CA THR A 356 -6.57 21.76 21.70
C THR A 356 -6.89 23.24 21.87
N ASN A 357 -7.09 24.00 20.80
CA ASN A 357 -7.28 25.46 20.87
C ASN A 357 -8.65 25.92 21.41
N GLY A 358 -9.51 24.99 21.85
CA GLY A 358 -10.85 25.26 22.40
C GLY A 358 -11.91 25.70 21.37
N GLN A 359 -11.53 25.91 20.12
CA GLN A 359 -12.45 26.29 19.03
C GLN A 359 -13.07 25.09 18.34
N ASN A 360 -12.44 23.92 18.47
CA ASN A 360 -12.87 22.68 17.84
C ASN A 360 -13.36 21.68 18.89
N LYS A 361 -14.43 20.99 18.59
CA LYS A 361 -15.02 19.97 19.44
C LYS A 361 -14.86 18.60 18.80
N VAL A 362 -14.01 17.77 19.41
CA VAL A 362 -13.82 16.36 19.01
C VAL A 362 -14.45 15.47 20.07
N VAL A 363 -15.30 14.53 19.65
CA VAL A 363 -16.03 13.64 20.56
C VAL A 363 -15.92 12.20 20.06
N HIS A 364 -15.57 11.30 20.96
CA HIS A 364 -15.46 9.86 20.73
C HIS A 364 -16.52 9.13 21.55
N PRO A 365 -17.78 8.98 21.06
CA PRO A 365 -18.89 8.51 21.88
C PRO A 365 -18.79 7.06 22.32
N ASN A 366 -18.05 6.22 21.59
CA ASN A 366 -17.97 4.78 21.85
C ASN A 366 -16.59 4.32 22.37
N GLY A 367 -15.83 5.21 23.02
CA GLY A 367 -14.57 4.85 23.67
C GLY A 367 -13.53 4.27 22.71
N VAL A 368 -13.53 4.68 21.43
CA VAL A 368 -12.42 4.41 20.54
C VAL A 368 -11.22 5.17 21.10
N VAL A 369 -10.59 4.54 22.08
CA VAL A 369 -9.49 5.07 22.87
C VAL A 369 -8.24 5.04 22.02
N GLY A 370 -7.54 6.13 22.05
CA GLY A 370 -6.15 6.19 21.64
C GLY A 370 -5.93 7.04 20.40
N LEU A 371 -6.23 8.33 20.52
CA LEU A 371 -5.54 9.38 19.75
C LEU A 371 -4.22 9.72 20.42
#